data_533964ce5a0bf32bdc737d62e4bf59fe
#
_entry.id   533964ce5a0bf32bdc737d62e4bf59fe
#
_cell.length_a   1.000
_cell.length_b   1.000
_cell.length_c   1.000
_cell.angle_alpha   90.00
_cell.angle_beta   90.00
_cell.angle_gamma   90.00
#
_symmetry.space_group_name_H-M   'P 1'
#
loop_
_entity.id
_entity.type
_entity.pdbx_description
1 polymer ?
#
loop_
_entity_poly.entity_id
_entity_poly.type
_entity_poly.pdbx_seq_one_letter_code
_entity_poly.pdbx_strand_id
1 'polypeptide(L)'
;AQAGVRYSITNPDAYIESNLIGFYNILESCRHHSVEHLVYASSSSVYGCNKKVPYSTDDKVDNPVSLYAATKKSNELMAHAYSKLYNIPSTGLRFFTVYGPCGRPDMAYFSFTNKLLKGETIQIYNYGNCKRDFTYIDDIVEGIVRIMQHAPEKRNGEDGLPVPPYKVYNIGNNSPENLLDFVTILQDELIRAGVLPNYYDFESYKELVPMQPGDVPVTYADTTPLQQDFGFKPSTSLREGLRKFAGWYAKYYGTFKYHP
;
A
#
# COMPACT_ATOMS: atom_id res chain seq x y z
N ALA A 1 -8.87 2.76 -10.66
CA ALA A 1 -8.82 1.42 -10.05
C ALA A 1 -9.50 1.45 -8.69
N GLN A 2 -10.17 0.35 -8.34
CA GLN A 2 -10.75 0.16 -7.03
C GLN A 2 -9.72 -0.52 -6.11
N ALA A 3 -9.53 -0.03 -4.90
CA ALA A 3 -8.63 -0.57 -3.91
C ALA A 3 -9.37 -1.10 -2.66
N GLY A 4 -8.72 -1.97 -1.90
CA GLY A 4 -9.23 -2.54 -0.65
C GLY A 4 -9.68 -4.00 -0.78
N VAL A 5 -9.14 -4.86 0.09
CA VAL A 5 -9.44 -6.30 0.08
C VAL A 5 -10.90 -6.55 0.47
N ARG A 6 -11.36 -5.92 1.56
CA ARG A 6 -12.70 -6.19 2.12
C ARG A 6 -13.83 -5.78 1.19
N TYR A 7 -13.73 -4.62 0.58
CA TYR A 7 -14.74 -4.14 -0.35
C TYR A 7 -14.87 -5.04 -1.60
N SER A 8 -13.81 -5.75 -1.98
CA SER A 8 -13.87 -6.71 -3.10
C SER A 8 -14.75 -7.95 -2.81
N ILE A 9 -15.04 -8.20 -1.53
CA ILE A 9 -15.94 -9.30 -1.12
C ILE A 9 -17.41 -8.86 -1.25
N THR A 10 -17.71 -7.62 -0.91
CA THR A 10 -19.10 -7.11 -0.90
C THR A 10 -19.51 -6.45 -2.21
N ASN A 11 -18.57 -5.98 -3.02
CA ASN A 11 -18.84 -5.36 -4.33
C ASN A 11 -17.79 -5.80 -5.36
N PRO A 12 -17.82 -7.04 -5.84
CA PRO A 12 -16.84 -7.59 -6.79
C PRO A 12 -16.87 -6.88 -8.16
N ASP A 13 -18.04 -6.47 -8.63
CA ASP A 13 -18.22 -5.86 -9.96
C ASP A 13 -17.39 -4.59 -10.12
N ALA A 14 -17.32 -3.75 -9.08
CA ALA A 14 -16.49 -2.55 -9.08
C ALA A 14 -15.00 -2.84 -9.34
N TYR A 15 -14.53 -4.03 -8.94
CA TYR A 15 -13.14 -4.46 -9.19
C TYR A 15 -12.93 -5.00 -10.59
N ILE A 16 -13.90 -5.72 -11.14
CA ILE A 16 -13.84 -6.20 -12.53
C ILE A 16 -13.85 -5.00 -13.47
N GLU A 17 -14.80 -4.11 -13.31
CA GLU A 17 -14.94 -2.93 -14.17
C GLU A 17 -13.72 -2.00 -14.11
N SER A 18 -13.29 -1.60 -12.89
CA SER A 18 -12.22 -0.62 -12.79
C SER A 18 -10.82 -1.21 -12.90
N ASN A 19 -10.59 -2.43 -12.38
CA ASN A 19 -9.24 -2.99 -12.33
C ASN A 19 -8.91 -3.86 -13.55
N LEU A 20 -9.87 -4.53 -14.16
CA LEU A 20 -9.63 -5.33 -15.36
C LEU A 20 -9.98 -4.54 -16.63
N ILE A 21 -11.24 -4.16 -16.80
CA ILE A 21 -11.69 -3.47 -18.02
C ILE A 21 -11.05 -2.08 -18.08
N GLY A 22 -11.07 -1.32 -16.99
CA GLY A 22 -10.43 0.00 -16.93
C GLY A 22 -8.94 -0.05 -17.20
N PHE A 23 -8.22 -1.05 -16.67
CA PHE A 23 -6.79 -1.20 -16.92
C PHE A 23 -6.49 -1.64 -18.35
N TYR A 24 -7.30 -2.54 -18.90
CA TYR A 24 -7.25 -2.91 -20.33
C TYR A 24 -7.38 -1.67 -21.23
N ASN A 25 -8.35 -0.78 -20.95
CA ASN A 25 -8.51 0.45 -21.72
C ASN A 25 -7.29 1.37 -21.66
N ILE A 26 -6.60 1.45 -20.50
CA ILE A 26 -5.33 2.17 -20.38
C ILE A 26 -4.24 1.53 -21.24
N LEU A 27 -4.12 0.20 -21.21
CA LEU A 27 -3.13 -0.52 -22.02
C LEU A 27 -3.38 -0.32 -23.54
N GLU A 28 -4.62 -0.39 -23.99
CA GLU A 28 -4.98 -0.08 -25.39
C GLU A 28 -4.67 1.39 -25.75
N SER A 29 -4.94 2.32 -24.84
CA SER A 29 -4.56 3.71 -25.04
C SER A 29 -3.04 3.87 -25.19
N CYS A 30 -2.25 3.20 -24.34
CA CYS A 30 -0.78 3.19 -24.45
C CYS A 30 -0.29 2.53 -25.75
N ARG A 31 -1.01 1.51 -26.25
CA ARG A 31 -0.70 0.85 -27.53
C ARG A 31 -0.93 1.78 -28.73
N HIS A 32 -2.00 2.55 -28.71
CA HIS A 32 -2.39 3.43 -29.82
C HIS A 32 -1.72 4.82 -29.74
N HIS A 33 -1.24 5.21 -28.58
CA HIS A 33 -0.53 6.46 -28.35
C HIS A 33 0.81 6.16 -27.71
N SER A 34 1.89 6.38 -28.42
CA SER A 34 3.24 6.11 -27.91
C SER A 34 3.47 6.76 -26.57
N VAL A 35 3.76 5.95 -25.55
CA VAL A 35 4.12 6.39 -24.21
C VAL A 35 5.57 6.00 -23.92
N GLU A 36 6.29 6.89 -23.28
CA GLU A 36 7.69 6.63 -22.91
C GLU A 36 7.79 5.61 -21.77
N HIS A 37 6.84 5.65 -20.81
CA HIS A 37 6.83 4.76 -19.67
C HIS A 37 5.43 4.66 -19.07
N LEU A 38 4.91 3.46 -18.88
CA LEU A 38 3.72 3.16 -18.11
C LEU A 38 4.12 2.72 -16.70
N VAL A 39 3.87 3.55 -15.70
CA VAL A 39 3.99 3.16 -14.28
C VAL A 39 2.60 2.93 -13.71
N TYR A 40 2.36 1.76 -13.12
CA TYR A 40 1.04 1.41 -12.62
C TYR A 40 1.09 0.78 -11.22
N ALA A 41 0.00 0.96 -10.47
CA ALA A 41 -0.16 0.42 -9.13
C ALA A 41 -0.55 -1.06 -9.16
N SER A 42 0.32 -1.93 -8.64
CA SER A 42 0.00 -3.26 -8.14
C SER A 42 -0.22 -3.18 -6.61
N SER A 43 -0.06 -4.27 -5.89
CA SER A 43 -0.30 -4.34 -4.45
C SER A 43 0.46 -5.49 -3.81
N SER A 44 0.90 -5.33 -2.56
CA SER A 44 1.41 -6.44 -1.74
C SER A 44 0.39 -7.56 -1.50
N SER A 45 -0.90 -7.30 -1.72
CA SER A 45 -1.95 -8.31 -1.64
C SER A 45 -1.75 -9.46 -2.63
N VAL A 46 -0.98 -9.28 -3.71
CA VAL A 46 -0.65 -10.35 -4.68
C VAL A 46 0.15 -11.49 -4.06
N TYR A 47 0.86 -11.24 -2.95
CA TYR A 47 1.61 -12.26 -2.23
C TYR A 47 0.71 -13.32 -1.55
N GLY A 48 -0.56 -12.97 -1.29
CA GLY A 48 -1.55 -13.92 -0.77
C GLY A 48 -1.07 -14.61 0.51
N CYS A 49 -1.06 -15.94 0.48
CA CYS A 49 -0.65 -16.79 1.61
C CYS A 49 0.86 -17.08 1.68
N ASN A 50 1.72 -16.36 0.99
CA ASN A 50 3.16 -16.59 1.08
C ASN A 50 3.63 -16.46 2.54
N LYS A 51 4.40 -17.46 2.99
CA LYS A 51 4.92 -17.49 4.37
C LYS A 51 6.34 -16.94 4.48
N LYS A 52 7.08 -16.91 3.36
CA LYS A 52 8.43 -16.34 3.30
C LYS A 52 8.36 -14.83 3.42
N VAL A 53 9.14 -14.25 4.30
CA VAL A 53 9.35 -12.81 4.46
C VAL A 53 10.84 -12.51 4.57
N PRO A 54 11.31 -11.36 4.06
CA PRO A 54 10.58 -10.32 3.31
C PRO A 54 10.02 -10.85 2.00
N TYR A 55 8.92 -10.27 1.52
CA TYR A 55 8.35 -10.60 0.23
C TYR A 55 9.25 -10.08 -0.89
N SER A 56 9.69 -10.99 -1.76
CA SER A 56 10.49 -10.66 -2.96
C SER A 56 9.61 -10.58 -4.21
N THR A 57 10.00 -9.74 -5.16
CA THR A 57 9.35 -9.70 -6.48
C THR A 57 9.52 -11.00 -7.26
N ASP A 58 10.50 -11.83 -6.92
CA ASP A 58 10.76 -13.15 -7.51
C ASP A 58 9.91 -14.27 -6.90
N ASP A 59 9.19 -13.99 -5.80
CA ASP A 59 8.31 -14.97 -5.18
C ASP A 59 7.12 -15.28 -6.08
N LYS A 60 6.71 -16.56 -6.10
CA LYS A 60 5.46 -16.96 -6.77
C LYS A 60 4.27 -16.28 -6.10
N VAL A 61 3.39 -15.70 -6.91
CA VAL A 61 2.19 -14.97 -6.48
C VAL A 61 0.94 -15.50 -7.18
N ASP A 62 0.80 -16.83 -7.18
CA ASP A 62 -0.25 -17.56 -7.91
C ASP A 62 -1.45 -17.93 -7.02
N ASN A 63 -1.40 -17.60 -5.72
CA ASN A 63 -2.41 -17.97 -4.73
C ASN A 63 -3.01 -16.72 -4.05
N PRO A 64 -3.74 -15.85 -4.81
CA PRO A 64 -4.39 -14.69 -4.24
C PRO A 64 -5.50 -15.09 -3.26
N VAL A 65 -5.66 -14.36 -2.14
CA VAL A 65 -6.68 -14.63 -1.11
C VAL A 65 -7.90 -13.71 -1.21
N SER A 66 -7.95 -12.86 -2.24
CA SER A 66 -9.08 -11.96 -2.50
C SER A 66 -9.20 -11.66 -3.98
N LEU A 67 -10.41 -11.27 -4.40
CA LEU A 67 -10.63 -10.80 -5.77
C LEU A 67 -9.78 -9.56 -6.08
N TYR A 68 -9.63 -8.64 -5.12
CA TYR A 68 -8.72 -7.51 -5.27
C TYR A 68 -7.29 -7.96 -5.62
N ALA A 69 -6.74 -8.90 -4.88
CA ALA A 69 -5.40 -9.44 -5.15
C ALA A 69 -5.32 -10.08 -6.54
N ALA A 70 -6.33 -10.86 -6.92
CA ALA A 70 -6.44 -11.48 -8.24
C ALA A 70 -6.45 -10.42 -9.36
N THR A 71 -7.26 -9.35 -9.23
CA THR A 71 -7.27 -8.27 -10.23
C THR A 71 -5.94 -7.55 -10.34
N LYS A 72 -5.23 -7.33 -9.22
CA LYS A 72 -3.89 -6.70 -9.24
C LYS A 72 -2.84 -7.60 -9.88
N LYS A 73 -2.88 -8.91 -9.60
CA LYS A 73 -2.01 -9.87 -10.32
C LYS A 73 -2.34 -9.92 -11.80
N SER A 74 -3.62 -9.88 -12.18
CA SER A 74 -4.04 -9.80 -13.58
C SER A 74 -3.48 -8.55 -14.27
N ASN A 75 -3.43 -7.39 -13.60
CA ASN A 75 -2.81 -6.19 -14.15
C ASN A 75 -1.31 -6.42 -14.46
N GLU A 76 -0.56 -7.09 -13.58
CA GLU A 76 0.85 -7.43 -13.85
C GLU A 76 0.99 -8.31 -15.10
N LEU A 77 0.16 -9.35 -15.24
CA LEU A 77 0.17 -10.26 -16.39
C LEU A 77 -0.22 -9.55 -17.69
N MET A 78 -1.26 -8.72 -17.66
CA MET A 78 -1.70 -7.94 -18.83
C MET A 78 -0.63 -6.94 -19.25
N ALA A 79 -0.04 -6.19 -18.32
CA ALA A 79 1.03 -5.23 -18.62
C ALA A 79 2.27 -5.94 -19.19
N HIS A 80 2.65 -7.11 -18.65
CA HIS A 80 3.74 -7.93 -19.20
C HIS A 80 3.45 -8.36 -20.64
N ALA A 81 2.24 -8.84 -20.93
CA ALA A 81 1.85 -9.25 -22.27
C ALA A 81 1.91 -8.10 -23.27
N TYR A 82 1.40 -6.92 -22.90
CA TYR A 82 1.45 -5.71 -23.73
C TYR A 82 2.88 -5.19 -23.93
N SER A 83 3.70 -5.23 -22.88
CA SER A 83 5.12 -4.90 -22.98
C SER A 83 5.83 -5.84 -23.96
N LYS A 84 5.56 -7.15 -23.91
CA LYS A 84 6.16 -8.14 -24.82
C LYS A 84 5.70 -7.96 -26.27
N LEU A 85 4.39 -7.76 -26.48
CA LEU A 85 3.80 -7.72 -27.82
C LEU A 85 4.03 -6.38 -28.51
N TYR A 86 3.92 -5.27 -27.78
CA TYR A 86 3.89 -3.91 -28.32
C TYR A 86 5.07 -3.05 -27.90
N ASN A 87 6.03 -3.63 -27.18
CA ASN A 87 7.23 -2.94 -26.71
C ASN A 87 6.93 -1.70 -25.86
N ILE A 88 5.87 -1.75 -25.02
CA ILE A 88 5.49 -0.66 -24.12
C ILE A 88 6.32 -0.78 -22.85
N PRO A 89 7.22 0.18 -22.53
CA PRO A 89 7.97 0.15 -21.29
C PRO A 89 7.03 0.27 -20.10
N SER A 90 7.05 -0.73 -19.19
CA SER A 90 6.05 -0.81 -18.12
C SER A 90 6.67 -1.20 -16.78
N THR A 91 6.32 -0.46 -15.73
CA THR A 91 6.74 -0.77 -14.36
C THR A 91 5.55 -0.91 -13.43
N GLY A 92 5.40 -2.08 -12.83
CA GLY A 92 4.41 -2.36 -11.79
C GLY A 92 4.97 -2.08 -10.40
N LEU A 93 4.19 -1.43 -9.53
CA LEU A 93 4.59 -1.13 -8.17
C LEU A 93 3.69 -1.85 -7.17
N ARG A 94 4.26 -2.79 -6.40
CA ARG A 94 3.57 -3.48 -5.32
C ARG A 94 3.65 -2.64 -4.06
N PHE A 95 2.64 -1.80 -3.84
CA PHE A 95 2.54 -0.98 -2.64
C PHE A 95 2.22 -1.84 -1.41
N PHE A 96 2.94 -1.55 -0.33
CA PHE A 96 2.62 -2.05 1.00
C PHE A 96 1.66 -1.09 1.71
N THR A 97 1.69 -1.00 3.04
CA THR A 97 0.73 -0.17 3.76
C THR A 97 1.15 1.29 3.72
N VAL A 98 0.63 2.03 2.76
CA VAL A 98 0.88 3.48 2.62
C VAL A 98 0.02 4.25 3.61
N TYR A 99 0.61 5.25 4.29
CA TYR A 99 -0.09 6.11 5.24
C TYR A 99 0.38 7.56 5.13
N GLY A 100 -0.44 8.49 5.62
CA GLY A 100 -0.09 9.92 5.63
C GLY A 100 -1.29 10.83 5.39
N PRO A 101 -1.06 12.14 5.21
CA PRO A 101 -2.08 13.11 4.84
C PRO A 101 -2.86 12.73 3.58
N CYS A 102 -4.12 13.17 3.49
CA CYS A 102 -5.02 12.91 2.35
C CYS A 102 -5.26 11.42 2.06
N GLY A 103 -5.00 10.54 3.03
CA GLY A 103 -5.17 9.11 2.88
C GLY A 103 -6.63 8.67 2.89
N ARG A 104 -6.86 7.41 2.53
CA ARG A 104 -8.21 6.83 2.47
C ARG A 104 -8.78 6.65 3.88
N PRO A 105 -10.08 7.02 4.11
CA PRO A 105 -10.71 6.93 5.43
C PRO A 105 -10.88 5.51 5.98
N ASP A 106 -10.83 4.48 5.13
CA ASP A 106 -10.91 3.06 5.51
C ASP A 106 -9.57 2.46 5.98
N MET A 107 -8.46 3.18 5.82
CA MET A 107 -7.16 2.76 6.34
C MET A 107 -7.10 2.89 7.87
N ALA A 108 -6.38 1.98 8.53
CA ALA A 108 -6.36 1.85 9.98
C ALA A 108 -6.10 3.17 10.73
N TYR A 109 -5.05 3.91 10.34
CA TYR A 109 -4.70 5.18 10.99
C TYR A 109 -5.83 6.22 10.91
N PHE A 110 -6.53 6.29 9.78
CA PHE A 110 -7.63 7.22 9.57
C PHE A 110 -8.92 6.74 10.24
N SER A 111 -9.26 5.47 10.05
CA SER A 111 -10.44 4.84 10.65
C SER A 111 -10.38 4.86 12.18
N PHE A 112 -9.22 4.58 12.77
CA PHE A 112 -9.01 4.64 14.22
C PHE A 112 -9.16 6.08 14.73
N THR A 113 -8.59 7.07 14.06
CA THR A 113 -8.76 8.48 14.39
C THR A 113 -10.24 8.87 14.42
N ASN A 114 -11.00 8.52 13.36
CA ASN A 114 -12.43 8.81 13.27
C ASN A 114 -13.25 8.16 14.40
N LYS A 115 -12.94 6.90 14.73
CA LYS A 115 -13.61 6.16 15.79
C LYS A 115 -13.31 6.77 17.16
N LEU A 116 -12.04 7.04 17.45
CA LEU A 116 -11.63 7.64 18.72
C LEU A 116 -12.30 9.00 18.95
N LEU A 117 -12.40 9.84 17.92
CA LEU A 117 -13.10 11.12 18.00
C LEU A 117 -14.59 11.01 18.34
N LYS A 118 -15.21 9.90 17.95
CA LYS A 118 -16.63 9.61 18.23
C LYS A 118 -16.84 8.87 19.54
N GLY A 119 -15.77 8.53 20.28
CA GLY A 119 -15.87 7.65 21.44
C GLY A 119 -16.25 6.21 21.08
N GLU A 120 -15.93 5.77 19.85
CA GLU A 120 -16.16 4.41 19.39
C GLU A 120 -14.93 3.53 19.64
N THR A 121 -15.17 2.25 19.97
CA THR A 121 -14.10 1.27 20.20
C THR A 121 -13.38 0.91 18.92
N ILE A 122 -12.04 0.92 18.96
CA ILE A 122 -11.18 0.39 17.90
C ILE A 122 -10.87 -1.09 18.15
N GLN A 123 -10.99 -1.91 17.11
CA GLN A 123 -10.66 -3.34 17.17
C GLN A 123 -9.25 -3.58 16.69
N ILE A 124 -8.44 -4.18 17.53
CA ILE A 124 -7.03 -4.54 17.25
C ILE A 124 -6.95 -6.04 17.05
N TYR A 125 -6.83 -6.45 15.79
CA TYR A 125 -6.85 -7.85 15.40
C TYR A 125 -5.59 -8.61 15.80
N ASN A 126 -5.73 -9.94 15.91
CA ASN A 126 -4.69 -10.86 16.39
C ASN A 126 -4.11 -10.45 17.75
N TYR A 127 -4.94 -9.87 18.61
CA TYR A 127 -4.53 -9.37 19.92
C TYR A 127 -3.33 -8.41 19.86
N GLY A 128 -3.16 -7.71 18.73
CA GLY A 128 -2.03 -6.84 18.46
C GLY A 128 -0.75 -7.54 17.96
N ASN A 129 -0.73 -8.87 17.86
CA ASN A 129 0.43 -9.64 17.41
C ASN A 129 0.58 -9.64 15.88
N CYS A 130 0.52 -8.45 15.29
CA CYS A 130 0.72 -8.23 13.86
C CYS A 130 1.82 -7.22 13.61
N LYS A 131 2.59 -7.44 12.55
CA LYS A 131 3.57 -6.49 12.05
C LYS A 131 3.23 -6.10 10.62
N ARG A 132 3.31 -4.81 10.33
CA ARG A 132 3.03 -4.24 9.01
C ARG A 132 4.13 -3.30 8.59
N ASP A 133 4.44 -3.33 7.31
CA ASP A 133 5.35 -2.39 6.67
C ASP A 133 4.59 -1.11 6.34
N PHE A 134 4.70 -0.12 7.22
CA PHE A 134 4.10 1.19 7.03
C PHE A 134 5.07 2.11 6.30
N THR A 135 4.63 2.65 5.16
CA THR A 135 5.44 3.54 4.34
C THR A 135 4.78 4.90 4.21
N TYR A 136 5.50 5.95 4.55
CA TYR A 136 4.97 7.31 4.51
C TYR A 136 4.77 7.78 3.06
N ILE A 137 3.71 8.54 2.82
CA ILE A 137 3.27 8.94 1.47
C ILE A 137 4.35 9.71 0.69
N ASP A 138 5.13 10.61 1.32
CA ASP A 138 6.14 11.36 0.60
C ASP A 138 7.28 10.45 0.13
N ASP A 139 7.65 9.44 0.90
CA ASP A 139 8.62 8.42 0.48
C ASP A 139 8.09 7.62 -0.74
N ILE A 140 6.79 7.31 -0.75
CA ILE A 140 6.14 6.65 -1.89
C ILE A 140 6.20 7.53 -3.13
N VAL A 141 5.85 8.81 -3.01
CA VAL A 141 5.85 9.78 -4.12
C VAL A 141 7.28 9.96 -4.67
N GLU A 142 8.27 10.11 -3.79
CA GLU A 142 9.68 10.21 -4.21
C GLU A 142 10.12 8.95 -4.98
N GLY A 143 9.78 7.76 -4.48
CA GLY A 143 10.08 6.51 -5.17
C GLY A 143 9.43 6.45 -6.56
N ILE A 144 8.16 6.83 -6.68
CA ILE A 144 7.45 6.88 -7.97
C ILE A 144 8.13 7.85 -8.93
N VAL A 145 8.47 9.05 -8.48
CA VAL A 145 9.12 10.08 -9.32
C VAL A 145 10.45 9.58 -9.88
N ARG A 146 11.28 8.92 -9.07
CA ARG A 146 12.54 8.33 -9.53
C ARG A 146 12.31 7.22 -10.55
N ILE A 147 11.37 6.33 -10.30
CA ILE A 147 11.03 5.23 -11.21
C ILE A 147 10.53 5.77 -12.56
N MET A 148 9.67 6.81 -12.55
CA MET A 148 9.13 7.40 -13.77
C MET A 148 10.21 7.92 -14.74
N GLN A 149 11.35 8.33 -14.21
CA GLN A 149 12.48 8.84 -15.01
C GLN A 149 13.33 7.74 -15.66
N HIS A 150 13.10 6.46 -15.32
CA HIS A 150 13.92 5.33 -15.74
C HIS A 150 13.04 4.20 -16.27
N ALA A 151 12.60 4.34 -17.50
CA ALA A 151 11.83 3.29 -18.17
C ALA A 151 12.66 2.01 -18.33
N PRO A 152 12.09 0.82 -18.12
CA PRO A 152 12.80 -0.42 -18.39
C PRO A 152 13.06 -0.58 -19.90
N GLU A 153 14.23 -1.12 -20.23
CA GLU A 153 14.65 -1.32 -21.61
C GLU A 153 14.45 -2.77 -22.06
N LYS A 154 14.23 -2.95 -23.36
CA LYS A 154 14.26 -4.25 -23.98
C LYS A 154 15.70 -4.78 -23.97
N ARG A 155 15.90 -6.00 -23.54
CA ARG A 155 17.21 -6.66 -23.49
C ARG A 155 17.12 -8.12 -23.92
N ASN A 156 18.26 -8.75 -24.16
CA ASN A 156 18.33 -10.21 -24.30
C ASN A 156 18.58 -10.82 -22.92
N GLY A 157 17.88 -11.91 -22.63
CA GLY A 157 18.12 -12.75 -21.47
C GLY A 157 19.44 -13.53 -21.60
N GLU A 158 19.83 -14.22 -20.53
CA GLU A 158 21.02 -15.08 -20.51
C GLU A 158 20.91 -16.24 -21.53
N ASP A 159 19.70 -16.64 -21.84
CA ASP A 159 19.34 -17.63 -22.87
C ASP A 159 19.30 -17.07 -24.30
N GLY A 160 19.64 -15.77 -24.48
CA GLY A 160 19.59 -15.06 -25.75
C GLY A 160 18.18 -14.68 -26.22
N LEU A 161 17.13 -15.03 -25.49
CA LEU A 161 15.76 -14.67 -25.85
C LEU A 161 15.43 -13.23 -25.47
N PRO A 162 14.54 -12.54 -26.25
CA PRO A 162 14.17 -11.17 -25.96
C PRO A 162 13.34 -11.07 -24.66
N VAL A 163 13.86 -10.31 -23.69
CA VAL A 163 13.14 -9.91 -22.45
C VAL A 163 12.42 -8.60 -22.72
N PRO A 164 11.10 -8.52 -22.42
CA PRO A 164 10.34 -7.29 -22.64
C PRO A 164 10.81 -6.15 -21.74
N PRO A 165 10.56 -4.88 -22.11
CA PRO A 165 10.81 -3.73 -21.25
C PRO A 165 9.78 -3.67 -20.12
N TYR A 166 9.86 -4.62 -19.19
CA TYR A 166 8.90 -4.81 -18.10
C TYR A 166 9.62 -5.09 -16.79
N LYS A 167 9.18 -4.43 -15.73
CA LYS A 167 9.71 -4.68 -14.39
C LYS A 167 8.64 -4.51 -13.30
N VAL A 168 8.81 -5.20 -12.17
CA VAL A 168 7.97 -5.04 -10.98
C VAL A 168 8.88 -4.73 -9.80
N TYR A 169 8.48 -3.75 -8.97
CA TYR A 169 9.17 -3.42 -7.73
C TYR A 169 8.22 -3.47 -6.55
N ASN A 170 8.75 -3.91 -5.43
CA ASN A 170 8.14 -3.61 -4.14
C ASN A 170 8.47 -2.18 -3.75
N ILE A 171 7.48 -1.47 -3.23
CA ILE A 171 7.69 -0.16 -2.63
C ILE A 171 7.12 -0.17 -1.20
N GLY A 172 8.02 -0.19 -0.24
CA GLY A 172 7.76 -0.33 1.19
C GLY A 172 8.95 0.14 1.99
N ASN A 173 8.80 0.27 3.31
CA ASN A 173 9.86 0.76 4.20
C ASN A 173 10.88 -0.33 4.58
N ASN A 174 10.55 -1.61 4.32
CA ASN A 174 11.37 -2.76 4.76
C ASN A 174 11.67 -2.75 6.29
N SER A 175 10.73 -2.19 7.06
CA SER A 175 10.80 -2.08 8.53
C SER A 175 9.42 -2.39 9.10
N PRO A 176 9.14 -3.66 9.43
CA PRO A 176 7.83 -4.06 9.93
C PRO A 176 7.60 -3.59 11.36
N GLU A 177 6.64 -2.71 11.56
CA GLU A 177 6.24 -2.13 12.83
C GLU A 177 5.15 -2.95 13.52
N ASN A 178 5.18 -3.05 14.84
CA ASN A 178 4.15 -3.71 15.63
C ASN A 178 2.85 -2.90 15.61
N LEU A 179 1.71 -3.58 15.55
CA LEU A 179 0.40 -2.92 15.49
C LEU A 179 0.06 -2.17 16.79
N LEU A 180 0.46 -2.66 17.96
CA LEU A 180 0.24 -1.96 19.24
C LEU A 180 1.10 -0.71 19.34
N ASP A 181 2.37 -0.78 18.91
CA ASP A 181 3.26 0.39 18.86
C ASP A 181 2.69 1.45 17.90
N PHE A 182 2.21 1.00 16.73
CA PHE A 182 1.52 1.89 15.79
C PHE A 182 0.33 2.61 16.43
N VAL A 183 -0.54 1.89 17.15
CA VAL A 183 -1.71 2.48 17.85
C VAL A 183 -1.25 3.48 18.90
N THR A 184 -0.28 3.12 19.73
CA THR A 184 0.25 4.01 20.77
C THR A 184 0.83 5.30 20.18
N ILE A 185 1.65 5.18 19.13
CA ILE A 185 2.23 6.35 18.46
C ILE A 185 1.14 7.24 17.82
N LEU A 186 0.14 6.61 17.20
CA LEU A 186 -1.00 7.36 16.62
C LEU A 186 -1.73 8.18 17.69
N GLN A 187 -2.00 7.56 18.83
CA GLN A 187 -2.67 8.20 19.97
C GLN A 187 -1.85 9.40 20.49
N ASP A 188 -0.56 9.20 20.73
CA ASP A 188 0.35 10.28 21.16
C ASP A 188 0.33 11.47 20.21
N GLU A 189 0.42 11.21 18.90
CA GLU A 189 0.49 12.29 17.92
C GLU A 189 -0.88 12.98 17.70
N LEU A 190 -2.00 12.28 17.89
CA LEU A 190 -3.35 12.88 17.87
C LEU A 190 -3.55 13.81 19.07
N ILE A 191 -3.06 13.46 20.27
CA ILE A 191 -3.07 14.34 21.44
C ILE A 191 -2.20 15.57 21.19
N ARG A 192 -0.96 15.37 20.72
CA ARG A 192 -0.02 16.47 20.44
C ARG A 192 -0.56 17.45 19.42
N ALA A 193 -1.30 16.97 18.42
CA ALA A 193 -1.94 17.80 17.40
C ALA A 193 -3.25 18.45 17.87
N GLY A 194 -3.71 18.18 19.09
CA GLY A 194 -4.98 18.67 19.64
C GLY A 194 -6.21 18.06 18.98
N VAL A 195 -6.07 16.92 18.30
CA VAL A 195 -7.19 16.16 17.73
C VAL A 195 -7.96 15.44 18.83
N LEU A 196 -7.25 14.92 19.83
CA LEU A 196 -7.82 14.31 21.02
C LEU A 196 -7.35 15.05 22.27
N PRO A 197 -8.15 15.07 23.37
CA PRO A 197 -7.74 15.71 24.61
C PRO A 197 -6.62 14.91 25.30
N ASN A 198 -5.80 15.59 26.11
CA ASN A 198 -4.67 14.97 26.81
C ASN A 198 -5.09 13.97 27.93
N TYR A 199 -6.35 13.98 28.33
CA TYR A 199 -6.93 13.06 29.31
C TYR A 199 -7.73 11.91 28.66
N TYR A 200 -7.57 11.69 27.34
CA TYR A 200 -8.33 10.65 26.62
C TYR A 200 -7.97 9.25 27.14
N ASP A 201 -8.98 8.49 27.57
CA ASP A 201 -8.81 7.13 28.06
C ASP A 201 -8.84 6.12 26.90
N PHE A 202 -7.64 5.90 26.32
CA PHE A 202 -7.51 4.98 25.19
C PHE A 202 -7.82 3.53 25.52
N GLU A 203 -7.62 3.08 26.76
CA GLU A 203 -7.87 1.69 27.14
C GLU A 203 -9.35 1.36 27.10
N SER A 204 -10.22 2.32 27.49
CA SER A 204 -11.68 2.15 27.40
C SER A 204 -12.21 2.05 25.97
N TYR A 205 -11.45 2.49 24.97
CA TYR A 205 -11.83 2.46 23.56
C TYR A 205 -11.00 1.49 22.73
N LYS A 206 -10.32 0.54 23.34
CA LYS A 206 -9.48 -0.47 22.70
C LYS A 206 -9.98 -1.88 23.01
N GLU A 207 -10.26 -2.66 21.97
CA GLU A 207 -10.65 -4.06 22.06
C GLU A 207 -9.65 -4.93 21.32
N LEU A 208 -9.04 -5.88 22.01
CA LEU A 208 -8.16 -6.88 21.38
C LEU A 208 -9.02 -8.06 20.92
N VAL A 209 -9.01 -8.33 19.61
CA VAL A 209 -9.86 -9.37 19.00
C VAL A 209 -9.02 -10.43 18.28
N PRO A 210 -9.56 -11.64 18.04
CA PRO A 210 -8.88 -12.68 17.27
C PRO A 210 -8.53 -12.21 15.85
N MET A 211 -7.58 -12.93 15.23
CA MET A 211 -7.17 -12.67 13.85
C MET A 211 -8.34 -12.90 12.87
N GLN A 212 -8.45 -12.05 11.88
CA GLN A 212 -9.46 -12.22 10.83
C GLN A 212 -9.06 -13.32 9.83
N PRO A 213 -10.04 -14.06 9.26
CA PRO A 213 -9.78 -15.00 8.20
C PRO A 213 -9.10 -14.33 6.98
N GLY A 214 -8.04 -14.96 6.48
CA GLY A 214 -7.28 -14.43 5.33
C GLY A 214 -6.27 -13.34 5.66
N ASP A 215 -6.14 -12.93 6.93
CA ASP A 215 -5.08 -12.02 7.38
C ASP A 215 -3.78 -12.80 7.66
N VAL A 216 -2.64 -12.11 7.63
CA VAL A 216 -1.31 -12.70 7.90
C VAL A 216 -0.62 -11.93 9.02
N PRO A 217 0.18 -12.60 9.89
CA PRO A 217 0.76 -11.94 11.06
C PRO A 217 1.83 -10.91 10.71
N VAL A 218 2.60 -11.13 9.64
CA VAL A 218 3.73 -10.25 9.27
C VAL A 218 3.73 -10.01 7.76
N THR A 219 3.84 -8.75 7.35
CA THR A 219 4.03 -8.37 5.94
C THR A 219 5.07 -7.27 5.84
N TYR A 220 6.13 -7.48 5.07
CA TYR A 220 7.08 -6.43 4.73
C TYR A 220 7.81 -6.72 3.42
N ALA A 221 8.29 -5.65 2.78
CA ALA A 221 8.87 -5.65 1.46
C ALA A 221 10.37 -5.98 1.48
N ASP A 222 10.83 -6.80 0.53
CA ASP A 222 12.20 -6.70 0.06
C ASP A 222 12.27 -5.56 -0.96
N THR A 223 12.95 -4.48 -0.58
CA THR A 223 13.13 -3.28 -1.41
C THR A 223 14.55 -3.17 -1.97
N THR A 224 15.36 -4.24 -1.86
CA THR A 224 16.73 -4.28 -2.39
C THR A 224 16.81 -3.91 -3.87
N PRO A 225 15.95 -4.45 -4.78
CA PRO A 225 15.98 -4.06 -6.18
C PRO A 225 15.68 -2.57 -6.38
N LEU A 226 14.74 -2.00 -5.63
CA LEU A 226 14.43 -0.57 -5.70
C LEU A 226 15.63 0.30 -5.30
N GLN A 227 16.33 -0.10 -4.22
CA GLN A 227 17.50 0.61 -3.74
C GLN A 227 18.67 0.50 -4.72
N GLN A 228 18.88 -0.67 -5.32
CA GLN A 228 19.97 -0.90 -6.29
C GLN A 228 19.77 -0.11 -7.58
N ASP A 229 18.56 -0.13 -8.13
CA ASP A 229 18.28 0.46 -9.44
C ASP A 229 18.10 1.99 -9.36
N PHE A 230 17.61 2.55 -8.25
CA PHE A 230 17.27 3.97 -8.15
C PHE A 230 17.99 4.72 -7.03
N GLY A 231 18.86 4.06 -6.26
CA GLY A 231 19.57 4.68 -5.14
C GLY A 231 18.60 5.22 -4.06
N PHE A 232 17.40 4.63 -3.93
CA PHE A 232 16.34 5.12 -3.08
C PHE A 232 15.84 4.05 -2.10
N LYS A 233 15.67 4.46 -0.85
CA LYS A 233 15.02 3.68 0.20
C LYS A 233 14.14 4.62 1.03
N PRO A 234 12.86 4.27 1.27
CA PRO A 234 12.02 4.95 2.24
C PRO A 234 12.70 5.06 3.61
N SER A 235 12.58 6.20 4.27
CA SER A 235 13.31 6.47 5.52
C SER A 235 12.50 7.22 6.59
N THR A 236 11.29 7.66 6.28
CA THR A 236 10.44 8.38 7.24
C THR A 236 10.01 7.42 8.35
N SER A 237 10.34 7.75 9.59
CA SER A 237 9.95 6.94 10.74
C SER A 237 8.43 6.97 10.94
N LEU A 238 7.88 5.88 11.53
CA LEU A 238 6.44 5.78 11.80
C LEU A 238 5.93 6.98 12.61
N ARG A 239 6.65 7.39 13.66
CA ARG A 239 6.27 8.54 14.50
C ARG A 239 6.25 9.84 13.71
N GLU A 240 7.25 10.09 12.88
CA GLU A 240 7.28 11.30 12.05
C GLU A 240 6.12 11.36 11.07
N GLY A 241 5.84 10.27 10.37
CA GLY A 241 4.73 10.20 9.42
C GLY A 241 3.37 10.36 10.10
N LEU A 242 3.15 9.73 11.26
CA LEU A 242 1.91 9.88 12.04
C LEU A 242 1.76 11.29 12.61
N ARG A 243 2.86 11.94 13.01
CA ARG A 243 2.84 13.36 13.39
C ARG A 243 2.36 14.26 12.25
N LYS A 244 2.89 14.05 11.05
CA LYS A 244 2.47 14.81 9.86
C LYS A 244 1.00 14.55 9.52
N PHE A 245 0.55 13.29 9.63
CA PHE A 245 -0.87 12.94 9.47
C PHE A 245 -1.76 13.63 10.51
N ALA A 246 -1.43 13.55 11.79
CA ALA A 246 -2.21 14.16 12.87
C ALA A 246 -2.29 15.69 12.72
N GLY A 247 -1.18 16.36 12.37
CA GLY A 247 -1.16 17.78 12.09
C GLY A 247 -2.02 18.18 10.89
N TRP A 248 -1.99 17.39 9.82
CA TRP A 248 -2.88 17.58 8.67
C TRP A 248 -4.35 17.37 9.05
N TYR A 249 -4.64 16.31 9.81
CA TYR A 249 -5.99 15.98 10.26
C TYR A 249 -6.57 17.12 11.10
N ALA A 250 -5.81 17.64 12.07
CA ALA A 250 -6.19 18.77 12.90
C ALA A 250 -6.49 20.04 12.07
N LYS A 251 -5.67 20.30 11.06
CA LYS A 251 -5.85 21.47 10.17
C LYS A 251 -7.07 21.33 9.27
N TYR A 252 -7.35 20.12 8.76
CA TYR A 252 -8.40 19.88 7.77
C TYR A 252 -9.78 19.66 8.41
N TYR A 253 -9.85 18.87 9.50
CA TYR A 253 -11.09 18.51 10.18
C TYR A 253 -11.34 19.34 11.45
N GLY A 254 -10.36 20.07 11.91
CA GLY A 254 -10.38 20.85 13.14
C GLY A 254 -9.80 20.10 14.34
N THR A 255 -9.51 20.86 15.40
CA THR A 255 -9.06 20.35 16.69
C THR A 255 -10.26 20.01 17.57
N PHE A 256 -10.04 19.18 18.58
CA PHE A 256 -11.05 18.90 19.60
C PHE A 256 -11.55 20.21 20.21
N LYS A 257 -12.84 20.52 20.03
CA LYS A 257 -13.49 21.61 20.72
C LYS A 257 -14.17 21.02 21.96
N TYR A 258 -13.63 21.34 23.12
CA TYR A 258 -14.30 21.05 24.38
C TYR A 258 -15.66 21.76 24.36
N HIS A 259 -16.74 20.99 24.28
CA HIS A 259 -18.06 21.46 24.68
C HIS A 259 -18.22 21.03 26.13
N PRO A 260 -18.24 21.98 27.08
CA PRO A 260 -18.46 21.66 28.50
C PRO A 260 -19.84 21.07 28.76
#